data_76421cdef2a2b90d7c1c961f512b83da
#
_entry.id   76421cdef2a2b90d7c1c961f512b83da
#
_cell.length_a   1.000
_cell.length_b   1.000
_cell.length_c   1.000
_cell.angle_alpha   90.00
_cell.angle_beta   90.00
_cell.angle_gamma   90.00
#
_symmetry.space_group_name_H-M   'P 1'
#
loop_
_entity.id
_entity.type
_entity.pdbx_description
1 polymer ?
#
loop_
_entity_poly.entity_id
_entity_poly.type
_entity_poly.pdbx_seq_one_letter_code
_entity_poly.pdbx_strand_id
1 'polypeptide(L)'
;MDLSDLPSLIQQLSTKKVPDASNMCFGIVVSENKAEISGSLLNGCVLTLEKYGAIEENIHVKTVPDAFELVYGANQMTLTGNYDAVILLGCIIRGETAQFDVQCQGIAQGVARLNSMKETPIIFGLLTTNTIEQAYERAGGKLGNRGSECAVEAIKMAKF
;
A
#
# COMPACT_ATOMS: atom_id res chain seq x y z
N MET A 1 16.61 21.26 -1.78
CA MET A 1 17.58 20.68 -2.75
C MET A 1 18.10 21.79 -3.64
N ASP A 2 19.41 21.89 -3.73
CA ASP A 2 20.06 22.84 -4.64
C ASP A 2 20.16 22.20 -6.04
N LEU A 3 19.96 22.98 -7.09
CA LEU A 3 20.08 22.51 -8.47
C LEU A 3 21.51 22.09 -8.84
N SER A 4 22.51 22.47 -8.05
CA SER A 4 23.88 21.96 -8.21
C SER A 4 23.97 20.44 -8.02
N ASP A 5 23.02 19.83 -7.29
CA ASP A 5 22.96 18.39 -7.04
C ASP A 5 22.11 17.63 -8.08
N LEU A 6 21.61 18.30 -9.10
CA LEU A 6 20.74 17.71 -10.11
C LEU A 6 21.31 16.44 -10.76
N PRO A 7 22.61 16.36 -11.15
CA PRO A 7 23.17 15.12 -11.70
C PRO A 7 23.09 13.94 -10.72
N SER A 8 23.36 14.17 -9.44
CA SER A 8 23.25 13.15 -8.40
C SER A 8 21.83 12.67 -8.23
N LEU A 9 20.86 13.59 -8.24
CA LEU A 9 19.44 13.26 -8.16
C LEU A 9 18.99 12.41 -9.36
N ILE A 10 19.39 12.78 -10.57
CA ILE A 10 19.07 12.01 -11.78
C ILE A 10 19.62 10.58 -11.66
N GLN A 11 20.82 10.41 -11.15
CA GLN A 11 21.41 9.11 -10.90
C GLN A 11 20.60 8.33 -9.85
N GLN A 12 20.17 8.97 -8.77
CA GLN A 12 19.32 8.33 -7.75
C GLN A 12 17.99 7.86 -8.33
N LEU A 13 17.36 8.63 -9.22
CA LEU A 13 16.12 8.24 -9.89
C LEU A 13 16.28 6.93 -10.69
N SER A 14 17.47 6.68 -11.23
CA SER A 14 17.71 5.47 -12.04
C SER A 14 18.12 4.25 -11.22
N THR A 15 18.63 4.42 -9.99
CA THR A 15 19.18 3.30 -9.19
C THR A 15 18.15 2.48 -8.44
N LYS A 16 16.90 2.98 -8.30
CA LYS A 16 15.80 2.31 -7.56
C LYS A 16 16.21 1.83 -6.16
N LYS A 17 17.12 2.52 -5.50
CA LYS A 17 17.60 2.14 -4.16
C LYS A 17 16.49 2.30 -3.13
N VAL A 18 16.29 1.24 -2.32
CA VAL A 18 15.31 1.23 -1.23
C VAL A 18 16.04 1.50 0.10
N PRO A 19 15.56 2.47 0.91
CA PRO A 19 16.14 2.73 2.23
C PRO A 19 16.03 1.53 3.18
N ASP A 20 16.87 1.51 4.21
CA ASP A 20 16.76 0.57 5.31
C ASP A 20 15.52 0.90 6.17
N ALA A 21 14.70 -0.12 6.44
CA ALA A 21 13.44 0.01 7.17
C ALA A 21 13.54 -0.44 8.64
N SER A 22 14.73 -0.71 9.16
CA SER A 22 14.91 -1.32 10.49
C SER A 22 14.36 -0.47 11.65
N ASN A 23 14.31 0.84 11.48
CA ASN A 23 13.79 1.78 12.50
C ASN A 23 12.42 2.35 12.14
N MET A 24 11.73 1.77 11.15
CA MET A 24 10.43 2.24 10.69
C MET A 24 9.29 1.38 11.23
N CYS A 25 8.14 2.02 11.44
CA CYS A 25 6.92 1.37 11.89
C CYS A 25 5.84 1.50 10.83
N PHE A 26 5.20 0.38 10.47
CA PHE A 26 4.21 0.32 9.41
C PHE A 26 2.86 -0.18 9.90
N GLY A 27 1.81 0.50 9.47
CA GLY A 27 0.45 0.00 9.61
C GLY A 27 -0.01 -0.61 8.28
N ILE A 28 -0.73 -1.72 8.34
CA ILE A 28 -1.33 -2.35 7.17
C ILE A 28 -2.81 -2.56 7.45
N VAL A 29 -3.66 -2.06 6.57
CA VAL A 29 -5.10 -2.35 6.59
C VAL A 29 -5.40 -3.25 5.40
N VAL A 30 -5.99 -4.41 5.64
CA VAL A 30 -6.29 -5.39 4.59
C VAL A 30 -7.77 -5.74 4.61
N SER A 31 -8.40 -5.79 3.44
CA SER A 31 -9.80 -6.20 3.32
C SER A 31 -9.94 -7.72 3.37
N GLU A 32 -10.97 -8.20 4.07
CA GLU A 32 -11.26 -9.63 4.19
C GLU A 32 -11.88 -10.20 2.91
N ASN A 33 -12.57 -9.39 2.14
CA ASN A 33 -13.16 -9.81 0.87
C ASN A 33 -12.06 -10.19 -0.13
N LYS A 34 -12.30 -11.23 -0.94
CA LYS A 34 -11.31 -11.83 -1.85
C LYS A 34 -10.06 -12.29 -1.07
N ALA A 35 -10.27 -13.07 -0.03
CA ALA A 35 -9.25 -13.44 0.97
C ALA A 35 -7.96 -14.02 0.37
N GLU A 36 -8.05 -14.84 -0.69
CA GLU A 36 -6.85 -15.40 -1.34
C GLU A 36 -5.97 -14.30 -1.95
N ILE A 37 -6.59 -13.33 -2.61
CA ILE A 37 -5.88 -12.22 -3.24
C ILE A 37 -5.34 -11.28 -2.17
N SER A 38 -6.18 -10.86 -1.23
CA SER A 38 -5.77 -9.98 -0.12
C SER A 38 -4.67 -10.61 0.72
N GLY A 39 -4.76 -11.91 0.99
CA GLY A 39 -3.73 -12.65 1.71
C GLY A 39 -2.41 -12.72 0.95
N SER A 40 -2.44 -12.92 -0.36
CA SER A 40 -1.22 -12.92 -1.19
C SER A 40 -0.57 -11.53 -1.24
N LEU A 41 -1.38 -10.47 -1.30
CA LEU A 41 -0.88 -9.10 -1.24
C LEU A 41 -0.23 -8.82 0.13
N LEU A 42 -0.90 -9.22 1.20
CA LEU A 42 -0.39 -9.05 2.55
C LEU A 42 0.94 -9.79 2.75
N ASN A 43 1.00 -11.04 2.31
CA ASN A 43 2.22 -11.84 2.41
C ASN A 43 3.38 -11.19 1.64
N GLY A 44 3.15 -10.76 0.41
CA GLY A 44 4.16 -10.06 -0.39
C GLY A 44 4.61 -8.76 0.26
N CYS A 45 3.69 -8.01 0.84
CA CYS A 45 3.98 -6.77 1.55
C CYS A 45 4.87 -7.01 2.76
N VAL A 46 4.47 -7.91 3.66
CA VAL A 46 5.22 -8.21 4.89
C VAL A 46 6.61 -8.73 4.58
N LEU A 47 6.73 -9.72 3.70
CA LEU A 47 8.03 -10.28 3.32
C LEU A 47 8.96 -9.22 2.72
N THR A 48 8.41 -8.27 1.96
CA THR A 48 9.22 -7.19 1.38
C THR A 48 9.65 -6.18 2.43
N LEU A 49 8.78 -5.80 3.37
CA LEU A 49 9.16 -4.93 4.49
C LEU A 49 10.30 -5.57 5.30
N GLU A 50 10.18 -6.86 5.63
CA GLU A 50 11.22 -7.60 6.37
C GLU A 50 12.52 -7.71 5.58
N LYS A 51 12.44 -7.94 4.27
CA LYS A 51 13.61 -7.98 3.38
C LYS A 51 14.45 -6.70 3.48
N TYR A 52 13.81 -5.55 3.66
CA TYR A 52 14.48 -4.27 3.79
C TYR A 52 14.74 -3.86 5.23
N GLY A 53 14.57 -4.76 6.17
CA GLY A 53 15.00 -4.60 7.56
C GLY A 53 13.90 -4.32 8.58
N ALA A 54 12.64 -4.14 8.16
CA ALA A 54 11.55 -3.93 9.11
C ALA A 54 11.41 -5.13 10.06
N ILE A 55 11.24 -4.88 11.33
CA ILE A 55 11.07 -5.92 12.35
C ILE A 55 9.58 -6.19 12.60
N GLU A 56 9.25 -7.44 12.90
CA GLU A 56 7.87 -7.91 13.05
C GLU A 56 7.07 -7.06 14.05
N GLU A 57 7.67 -6.69 15.17
CA GLU A 57 7.03 -5.90 16.22
C GLU A 57 6.60 -4.50 15.75
N ASN A 58 7.15 -4.02 14.65
CA ASN A 58 6.85 -2.72 14.06
C ASN A 58 5.96 -2.82 12.81
N ILE A 59 5.38 -3.99 12.55
CA ILE A 59 4.43 -4.20 11.45
C ILE A 59 3.08 -4.59 12.06
N HIS A 60 2.13 -3.65 12.02
CA HIS A 60 0.82 -3.85 12.63
C HIS A 60 -0.25 -4.01 11.56
N VAL A 61 -0.93 -5.15 11.57
CA VAL A 61 -1.96 -5.49 10.58
C VAL A 61 -3.34 -5.44 11.23
N LYS A 62 -4.28 -4.77 10.56
CA LYS A 62 -5.70 -4.77 10.91
C LYS A 62 -6.53 -5.12 9.69
N THR A 63 -7.64 -5.82 9.92
CA THR A 63 -8.58 -6.21 8.87
C THR A 63 -9.81 -5.33 8.86
N VAL A 64 -10.40 -5.17 7.69
CA VAL A 64 -11.72 -4.55 7.48
C VAL A 64 -12.57 -5.49 6.61
N PRO A 65 -13.92 -5.43 6.72
CA PRO A 65 -14.78 -6.39 6.00
C PRO A 65 -14.64 -6.34 4.48
N ASP A 66 -14.60 -5.14 3.89
CA ASP A 66 -14.54 -4.97 2.45
C ASP A 66 -13.65 -3.76 2.09
N ALA A 67 -13.42 -3.57 0.82
CA ALA A 67 -12.53 -2.53 0.31
C ALA A 67 -12.97 -1.11 0.68
N PHE A 68 -14.28 -0.85 0.75
CA PHE A 68 -14.78 0.49 1.05
C PHE A 68 -14.39 0.96 2.46
N GLU A 69 -14.23 0.04 3.41
CA GLU A 69 -13.84 0.34 4.79
C GLU A 69 -12.32 0.57 4.96
N LEU A 70 -11.53 0.34 3.91
CA LEU A 70 -10.07 0.56 3.96
C LEU A 70 -9.71 2.01 4.33
N VAL A 71 -10.43 2.98 3.79
CA VAL A 71 -10.17 4.41 4.09
C VAL A 71 -10.43 4.71 5.56
N TYR A 72 -11.52 4.19 6.12
CA TYR A 72 -11.79 4.31 7.55
C TYR A 72 -10.66 3.68 8.38
N GLY A 73 -10.28 2.44 8.04
CA GLY A 73 -9.20 1.73 8.73
C GLY A 73 -7.88 2.50 8.70
N ALA A 74 -7.50 3.03 7.54
CA ALA A 74 -6.29 3.82 7.41
C ALA A 74 -6.34 5.09 8.26
N ASN A 75 -7.46 5.80 8.24
CA ASN A 75 -7.63 7.00 9.04
C ASN A 75 -7.52 6.69 10.54
N GLN A 76 -8.16 5.62 11.01
CA GLN A 76 -8.07 5.21 12.41
C GLN A 76 -6.63 4.86 12.81
N MET A 77 -5.88 4.16 11.96
CA MET A 77 -4.48 3.86 12.25
C MET A 77 -3.63 5.12 12.37
N THR A 78 -3.85 6.12 11.53
CA THR A 78 -3.12 7.41 11.63
C THR A 78 -3.45 8.19 12.90
N LEU A 79 -4.64 7.98 13.48
CA LEU A 79 -5.07 8.66 14.70
C LEU A 79 -4.57 7.97 15.97
N THR A 80 -4.44 6.64 15.95
CA THR A 80 -4.19 5.82 17.16
C THR A 80 -2.78 5.26 17.25
N GLY A 81 -1.97 5.37 16.19
CA GLY A 81 -0.62 4.82 16.13
C GLY A 81 0.39 5.80 15.57
N ASN A 82 1.66 5.56 15.88
CA ASN A 82 2.78 6.30 15.34
C ASN A 82 3.41 5.50 14.21
N TYR A 83 2.82 5.60 13.03
CA TYR A 83 3.30 4.90 11.83
C TYR A 83 4.07 5.86 10.92
N ASP A 84 5.13 5.36 10.32
CA ASP A 84 5.89 6.07 9.29
C ASP A 84 5.18 6.00 7.93
N ALA A 85 4.37 4.97 7.72
CA ALA A 85 3.45 4.84 6.59
C ALA A 85 2.33 3.85 6.95
N VAL A 86 1.18 4.00 6.30
CA VAL A 86 0.06 3.07 6.38
C VAL A 86 -0.26 2.55 4.98
N ILE A 87 -0.37 1.24 4.82
CA ILE A 87 -0.58 0.56 3.55
C ILE A 87 -1.99 0.00 3.51
N LEU A 88 -2.73 0.26 2.43
CA LEU A 88 -4.04 -0.32 2.17
C LEU A 88 -3.92 -1.46 1.17
N LEU A 89 -4.42 -2.64 1.52
CA LEU A 89 -4.39 -3.82 0.65
C LEU A 89 -5.79 -4.39 0.49
N GLY A 90 -6.19 -4.63 -0.74
CA GLY A 90 -7.48 -5.22 -1.06
C GLY A 90 -7.66 -5.40 -2.55
N CYS A 91 -8.85 -5.88 -2.94
CA CYS A 91 -9.17 -6.14 -4.33
C CYS A 91 -10.66 -5.89 -4.57
N ILE A 92 -10.96 -5.17 -5.64
CA ILE A 92 -12.32 -5.06 -6.20
C ILE A 92 -12.27 -5.58 -7.63
N ILE A 93 -13.22 -6.45 -7.96
CA ILE A 93 -13.36 -7.02 -9.30
C ILE A 93 -14.65 -6.47 -9.91
N ARG A 94 -14.57 -6.04 -11.17
CA ARG A 94 -15.72 -5.48 -11.88
C ARG A 94 -16.85 -6.51 -11.98
N GLY A 95 -18.05 -6.08 -11.55
CA GLY A 95 -19.29 -6.82 -11.72
C GLY A 95 -20.19 -6.21 -12.80
N GLU A 96 -21.45 -6.58 -12.78
CA GLU A 96 -22.44 -6.12 -13.77
C GLU A 96 -23.03 -4.76 -13.46
N THR A 97 -22.84 -4.24 -12.25
CA THR A 97 -23.41 -2.96 -11.80
C THR A 97 -22.38 -1.85 -11.79
N ALA A 98 -22.83 -0.62 -11.62
CA ALA A 98 -21.98 0.56 -11.48
C ALA A 98 -21.18 0.57 -10.15
N GLN A 99 -21.41 -0.36 -9.24
CA GLN A 99 -20.80 -0.40 -7.92
C GLN A 99 -19.26 -0.39 -7.98
N PHE A 100 -18.67 -1.10 -8.94
CA PHE A 100 -17.21 -1.11 -9.13
C PHE A 100 -16.66 0.29 -9.33
N ASP A 101 -17.21 1.06 -10.26
CA ASP A 101 -16.74 2.42 -10.57
C ASP A 101 -16.95 3.37 -9.39
N VAL A 102 -18.11 3.27 -8.73
CA VAL A 102 -18.43 4.10 -7.56
C VAL A 102 -17.47 3.82 -6.41
N GLN A 103 -17.21 2.56 -6.09
CA GLN A 103 -16.29 2.19 -5.01
C GLN A 103 -14.85 2.56 -5.33
N CYS A 104 -14.36 2.26 -6.54
CA CYS A 104 -12.99 2.59 -6.93
C CYS A 104 -12.72 4.09 -6.84
N GLN A 105 -13.63 4.91 -7.36
CA GLN A 105 -13.50 6.36 -7.30
C GLN A 105 -13.58 6.88 -5.87
N GLY A 106 -14.54 6.39 -5.08
CA GLY A 106 -14.70 6.79 -3.68
C GLY A 106 -13.48 6.49 -2.84
N ILE A 107 -12.93 5.28 -2.97
CA ILE A 107 -11.74 4.87 -2.23
C ILE A 107 -10.52 5.69 -2.67
N ALA A 108 -10.30 5.84 -3.98
CA ALA A 108 -9.17 6.61 -4.50
C ALA A 108 -9.22 8.07 -4.03
N GLN A 109 -10.38 8.71 -4.07
CA GLN A 109 -10.57 10.07 -3.57
C GLN A 109 -10.34 10.15 -2.05
N GLY A 110 -10.82 9.15 -1.29
CA GLY A 110 -10.61 9.06 0.15
C GLY A 110 -9.13 8.96 0.51
N VAL A 111 -8.38 8.12 -0.19
CA VAL A 111 -6.93 7.98 0.01
C VAL A 111 -6.19 9.27 -0.36
N ALA A 112 -6.53 9.88 -1.49
CA ALA A 112 -5.95 11.15 -1.90
C ALA A 112 -6.19 12.25 -0.86
N ARG A 113 -7.40 12.31 -0.31
CA ARG A 113 -7.75 13.26 0.75
C ARG A 113 -6.94 13.02 2.02
N LEU A 114 -6.81 11.77 2.46
CA LEU A 114 -5.98 11.43 3.63
C LEU A 114 -4.53 11.88 3.40
N ASN A 115 -3.96 11.63 2.24
CA ASN A 115 -2.59 12.02 1.91
C ASN A 115 -2.39 13.55 1.89
N SER A 116 -3.45 14.33 1.60
CA SER A 116 -3.37 15.79 1.62
C SER A 116 -3.53 16.39 3.03
N MET A 117 -4.06 15.62 3.98
CA MET A 117 -4.44 16.12 5.31
C MET A 117 -3.65 15.49 6.45
N LYS A 118 -3.02 14.34 6.23
CA LYS A 118 -2.29 13.61 7.27
C LYS A 118 -0.79 13.72 7.05
N GLU A 119 -0.05 13.68 8.15
CA GLU A 119 1.42 13.64 8.09
C GLU A 119 1.92 12.24 7.68
N THR A 120 1.17 11.19 8.05
CA THR A 120 1.51 9.80 7.70
C THR A 120 1.09 9.50 6.27
N PRO A 121 2.00 9.11 5.39
CA PRO A 121 1.66 8.72 4.02
C PRO A 121 0.82 7.45 3.99
N ILE A 122 -0.20 7.46 3.13
CA ILE A 122 -1.10 6.33 2.90
C ILE A 122 -0.79 5.74 1.54
N ILE A 123 -0.42 4.46 1.50
CA ILE A 123 -0.03 3.75 0.28
C ILE A 123 -1.23 2.97 -0.27
N PHE A 124 -1.54 3.21 -1.53
CA PHE A 124 -2.74 2.68 -2.20
C PHE A 124 -2.44 1.35 -2.88
N GLY A 125 -2.77 0.24 -2.19
CA GLY A 125 -2.56 -1.12 -2.68
C GLY A 125 -3.85 -1.86 -3.01
N LEU A 126 -4.89 -1.14 -3.42
CA LEU A 126 -6.14 -1.74 -3.87
C LEU A 126 -6.02 -2.16 -5.33
N LEU A 127 -6.17 -3.46 -5.60
CA LEU A 127 -6.32 -3.96 -6.97
C LEU A 127 -7.73 -3.68 -7.47
N THR A 128 -7.83 -3.10 -8.66
CA THR A 128 -9.10 -2.79 -9.32
C THR A 128 -9.04 -3.44 -10.71
N THR A 129 -9.56 -4.65 -10.83
CA THR A 129 -9.43 -5.45 -12.05
C THR A 129 -10.79 -5.79 -12.64
N ASN A 130 -10.83 -6.05 -13.94
CA ASN A 130 -12.04 -6.47 -14.63
C ASN A 130 -12.36 -7.94 -14.37
N THR A 131 -11.33 -8.77 -14.16
CA THR A 131 -11.46 -10.22 -13.91
C THR A 131 -10.65 -10.64 -12.69
N ILE A 132 -11.01 -11.79 -12.11
CA ILE A 132 -10.26 -12.34 -10.98
C ILE A 132 -8.88 -12.83 -11.42
N GLU A 133 -8.73 -13.31 -12.64
CA GLU A 133 -7.46 -13.74 -13.21
C GLU A 133 -6.46 -12.60 -13.26
N GLN A 134 -6.92 -11.40 -13.65
CA GLN A 134 -6.09 -10.19 -13.63
C GLN A 134 -5.61 -9.86 -12.22
N ALA A 135 -6.45 -10.07 -11.21
CA ALA A 135 -6.08 -9.86 -9.81
C ALA A 135 -5.00 -10.86 -9.36
N TYR A 136 -5.14 -12.14 -9.69
CA TYR A 136 -4.12 -13.14 -9.39
C TYR A 136 -2.77 -12.82 -10.04
N GLU A 137 -2.76 -12.32 -11.27
CA GLU A 137 -1.54 -11.96 -11.97
C GLU A 137 -0.74 -10.87 -11.25
N ARG A 138 -1.42 -9.99 -10.50
CA ARG A 138 -0.82 -8.87 -9.76
C ARG A 138 -0.66 -9.13 -8.26
N ALA A 139 -1.09 -10.28 -7.81
CA ALA A 139 -0.99 -10.71 -6.41
C ALA A 139 -0.01 -11.89 -6.25
N GLY A 140 1.11 -11.83 -6.95
CA GLY A 140 2.14 -12.88 -6.92
C GLY A 140 2.17 -13.76 -8.17
N GLY A 141 1.39 -13.42 -9.20
CA GLY A 141 1.42 -14.09 -10.51
C GLY A 141 2.48 -13.50 -11.44
N LYS A 142 2.25 -13.64 -12.75
CA LYS A 142 3.25 -13.27 -13.78
C LYS A 142 3.58 -11.77 -13.84
N LEU A 143 2.70 -10.89 -13.34
CA LEU A 143 2.91 -9.44 -13.30
C LEU A 143 3.43 -8.95 -11.94
N GLY A 144 3.90 -9.85 -11.08
CA GLY A 144 4.47 -9.53 -9.78
C GLY A 144 3.43 -9.45 -8.66
N ASN A 145 3.79 -8.77 -7.57
CA ASN A 145 2.94 -8.64 -6.39
C ASN A 145 2.79 -7.16 -6.01
N ARG A 146 1.58 -6.63 -6.14
CA ARG A 146 1.29 -5.24 -5.79
C ARG A 146 1.55 -4.94 -4.31
N GLY A 147 1.36 -5.93 -3.42
CA GLY A 147 1.69 -5.79 -2.00
C GLY A 147 3.18 -5.53 -1.77
N SER A 148 4.04 -6.25 -2.49
CA SER A 148 5.50 -6.03 -2.46
C SER A 148 5.88 -4.65 -2.97
N GLU A 149 5.24 -4.19 -4.04
CA GLU A 149 5.45 -2.84 -4.57
C GLU A 149 5.05 -1.77 -3.55
N CYS A 150 3.91 -1.96 -2.88
CA CYS A 150 3.43 -1.06 -1.84
C CYS A 150 4.39 -0.99 -0.64
N ALA A 151 5.02 -2.09 -0.27
CA ALA A 151 6.03 -2.10 0.77
C ALA A 151 7.21 -1.20 0.42
N VAL A 152 7.72 -1.29 -0.80
CA VAL A 152 8.80 -0.42 -1.30
C VAL A 152 8.36 1.05 -1.31
N GLU A 153 7.17 1.34 -1.80
CA GLU A 153 6.61 2.69 -1.80
C GLU A 153 6.51 3.25 -0.37
N ALA A 154 6.02 2.43 0.57
CA ALA A 154 5.88 2.79 1.98
C ALA A 154 7.23 3.15 2.61
N ILE A 155 8.26 2.34 2.38
CA ILE A 155 9.61 2.59 2.89
C ILE A 155 10.16 3.91 2.33
N LYS A 156 10.00 4.15 1.04
CA LYS A 156 10.45 5.40 0.40
C LYS A 156 9.71 6.61 0.95
N MET A 157 8.39 6.51 1.10
CA MET A 157 7.57 7.61 1.62
C MET A 157 7.81 7.86 3.11
N ALA A 158 8.10 6.81 3.89
CA ALA A 158 8.45 6.95 5.31
C ALA A 158 9.72 7.78 5.51
N LYS A 159 10.59 7.82 4.52
CA LYS A 159 11.83 8.61 4.55
C LYS A 159 11.72 9.98 3.88
N PHE A 160 10.55 10.32 3.35
CA PHE A 160 10.34 11.61 2.72
C PHE A 160 10.59 12.75 3.70
#